data_1909f80049f5633bd234bf7d14f79f96
#
_entry.id   1909f80049f5633bd234bf7d14f79f96
#
_cell.length_a   1.000
_cell.length_b   1.000
_cell.length_c   1.000
_cell.angle_alpha   90.00
_cell.angle_beta   90.00
_cell.angle_gamma   90.00
#
_symmetry.space_group_name_H-M   'P 1'
#
loop_
_entity.id
_entity.type
_entity.pdbx_description
1 polymer ?
#
loop_
_entity_poly.entity_id
_entity_poly.type
_entity_poly.pdbx_seq_one_letter_code
_entity_poly.pdbx_strand_id
1 'polypeptide(L)'
;MQQFFLPAEPAASKEPTEQLRRASIRQVAEYNARFAGGTRPFRPPRGCRIDTVCLTPPPPTGAGAPEERFFAFFREAREVFDGAELILSPPETAPVRTDFSRRGVRGLLRESALFEAFFRAAYRTSALARTSILLPFVSDPTEADAIRRCAERALRTLLYHREPFDETIPIGIRVETPAAVLCGRQLLEDWDFAVADADSLAAFALALPQGERPTPCGAEILRELTEKCLETAHVCGRFCGIAGFLAADTSALPRLIAHGAGGLFLPPEALPAVSGALAKIR
;
A
#
# COMPACT_ATOMS: atom_id res chain seq x y z
N MET A 1 -24.78 33.35 12.21
CA MET A 1 -23.49 33.03 12.85
C MET A 1 -23.62 31.66 13.50
N GLN A 2 -23.31 30.59 12.78
CA GLN A 2 -23.32 29.23 13.34
C GLN A 2 -21.92 28.94 13.90
N GLN A 3 -21.85 28.69 15.18
CA GLN A 3 -20.63 28.28 15.87
C GLN A 3 -20.28 26.86 15.45
N PHE A 4 -19.12 26.70 14.81
CA PHE A 4 -18.51 25.39 14.60
C PHE A 4 -18.02 24.87 15.95
N PHE A 5 -18.71 23.89 16.50
CA PHE A 5 -18.22 23.08 17.61
C PHE A 5 -17.12 22.16 17.09
N LEU A 6 -15.89 22.42 17.48
CA LEU A 6 -14.82 21.42 17.42
C LEU A 6 -15.11 20.34 18.45
N PRO A 7 -15.09 19.04 18.11
CA PRO A 7 -15.23 18.01 19.12
C PRO A 7 -14.02 18.04 20.05
N ALA A 8 -14.30 17.86 21.35
CA ALA A 8 -13.30 17.83 22.41
C ALA A 8 -12.19 16.83 22.12
N GLU A 9 -10.96 17.21 22.40
CA GLU A 9 -9.77 16.35 22.33
C GLU A 9 -10.01 15.05 23.12
N PRO A 10 -9.71 13.87 22.56
CA PRO A 10 -9.72 12.64 23.32
C PRO A 10 -8.57 12.66 24.33
N ALA A 11 -8.90 12.33 25.56
CA ALA A 11 -7.99 12.28 26.71
C ALA A 11 -6.72 11.46 26.41
N ALA A 12 -5.63 11.95 27.00
CA ALA A 12 -4.25 11.46 26.95
C ALA A 12 -4.06 9.95 26.72
N SER A 13 -3.16 9.68 25.78
CA SER A 13 -2.53 8.42 25.42
C SER A 13 -2.41 7.41 26.56
N LYS A 14 -3.16 6.35 26.50
CA LYS A 14 -2.74 5.08 27.12
C LYS A 14 -1.55 4.54 26.33
N GLU A 15 -0.46 4.23 27.04
CA GLU A 15 0.69 3.53 26.46
C GLU A 15 0.25 2.36 25.60
N PRO A 16 0.91 2.12 24.44
CA PRO A 16 0.56 0.99 23.58
C PRO A 16 0.58 -0.29 24.42
N THR A 17 -0.54 -1.01 24.43
CA THR A 17 -0.68 -2.24 25.18
C THR A 17 0.45 -3.22 24.82
N GLU A 18 0.97 -3.91 25.82
CA GLU A 18 2.07 -4.89 25.72
C GLU A 18 1.86 -5.96 24.62
N GLN A 19 0.61 -6.15 24.17
CA GLN A 19 0.24 -7.01 23.05
C GLN A 19 0.73 -6.51 21.69
N LEU A 20 0.79 -5.18 21.45
CA LEU A 20 1.36 -4.60 20.22
C LEU A 20 2.88 -4.72 20.19
N ARG A 21 3.54 -4.72 21.34
CA ARG A 21 5.00 -4.91 21.46
C ARG A 21 5.45 -6.33 21.09
N ARG A 22 4.56 -7.33 21.08
CA ARG A 22 4.86 -8.73 20.76
C ARG A 22 4.55 -9.14 19.32
N ALA A 23 3.81 -8.33 18.57
CA ALA A 23 3.58 -8.60 17.16
C ALA A 23 4.88 -8.40 16.38
N SER A 24 5.36 -9.44 15.73
CA SER A 24 6.51 -9.31 14.82
C SER A 24 6.14 -8.40 13.66
N ILE A 25 6.89 -7.31 13.47
CA ILE A 25 6.70 -6.42 12.34
C ILE A 25 6.88 -7.20 11.04
N ARG A 26 5.90 -7.13 10.17
CA ARG A 26 5.97 -7.73 8.84
C ARG A 26 6.97 -6.97 7.98
N GLN A 27 7.85 -7.68 7.31
CA GLN A 27 8.69 -7.13 6.26
C GLN A 27 8.10 -7.52 4.91
N VAL A 28 7.73 -6.51 4.13
CA VAL A 28 7.11 -6.66 2.82
C VAL A 28 8.11 -6.22 1.76
N ALA A 29 8.47 -7.12 0.86
CA ALA A 29 9.33 -6.80 -0.27
C ALA A 29 8.51 -6.09 -1.37
N GLU A 30 8.85 -4.86 -1.73
CA GLU A 30 8.19 -4.13 -2.80
C GLU A 30 8.90 -4.34 -4.14
N TYR A 31 8.16 -4.86 -5.11
CA TYR A 31 8.59 -4.99 -6.51
C TYR A 31 7.71 -4.12 -7.41
N ASN A 32 8.25 -3.00 -7.82
CA ASN A 32 7.61 -2.13 -8.79
C ASN A 32 8.26 -2.35 -10.16
N ALA A 33 7.48 -2.80 -11.14
CA ALA A 33 7.97 -3.08 -12.48
C ALA A 33 8.59 -1.86 -13.20
N ARG A 34 8.31 -0.63 -12.73
CA ARG A 34 8.96 0.58 -13.24
C ARG A 34 10.46 0.64 -12.96
N PHE A 35 10.92 0.03 -11.86
CA PHE A 35 12.33 -0.01 -11.47
C PHE A 35 13.05 -1.21 -12.05
N ALA A 36 12.33 -2.22 -12.51
CA ALA A 36 12.88 -3.41 -13.13
C ALA A 36 13.11 -3.17 -14.64
N GLY A 37 14.09 -2.37 -15.00
CA GLY A 37 14.50 -2.15 -16.41
C GLY A 37 15.08 -3.39 -17.09
N GLY A 38 14.40 -4.55 -17.00
CA GLY A 38 14.91 -5.80 -17.56
C GLY A 38 13.90 -6.94 -17.59
N THR A 39 14.25 -7.99 -18.30
CA THR A 39 13.44 -9.16 -18.66
C THR A 39 13.09 -10.12 -17.52
N ARG A 40 13.50 -9.85 -16.27
CA ARG A 40 13.12 -10.62 -15.07
C ARG A 40 12.85 -9.68 -13.90
N PRO A 41 11.57 -9.36 -13.64
CA PRO A 41 11.21 -8.38 -12.61
C PRO A 41 11.49 -8.85 -11.17
N PHE A 42 11.58 -10.17 -10.94
CA PHE A 42 11.66 -10.71 -9.58
C PHE A 42 13.04 -11.30 -9.29
N ARG A 43 13.79 -10.63 -8.40
CA ARG A 43 15.07 -11.15 -7.87
C ARG A 43 15.06 -11.03 -6.34
N PRO A 44 14.67 -12.09 -5.63
CA PRO A 44 14.76 -12.09 -4.17
C PRO A 44 16.22 -11.94 -3.73
N PRO A 45 16.51 -11.15 -2.67
CA PRO A 45 17.82 -11.04 -2.12
C PRO A 45 18.30 -12.40 -1.58
N ARG A 46 19.59 -12.71 -1.79
CA ARG A 46 20.14 -13.98 -1.36
C ARG A 46 20.09 -14.12 0.17
N GLY A 47 19.63 -15.26 0.65
CA GLY A 47 19.59 -15.58 2.07
C GLY A 47 18.49 -14.89 2.89
N CYS A 48 17.60 -14.11 2.27
CA CYS A 48 16.42 -13.56 2.92
C CYS A 48 15.20 -14.41 2.58
N ARG A 49 14.47 -14.83 3.60
CA ARG A 49 13.12 -15.36 3.42
C ARG A 49 12.15 -14.20 3.27
N ILE A 50 11.33 -14.24 2.24
CA ILE A 50 10.30 -13.25 1.96
C ILE A 50 8.94 -13.91 2.18
N ASP A 51 8.24 -13.50 3.23
CA ASP A 51 6.94 -14.05 3.58
C ASP A 51 5.78 -13.23 2.99
N THR A 52 6.03 -11.99 2.57
CA THR A 52 5.05 -11.10 1.94
C THR A 52 5.69 -10.24 0.87
N VAL A 53 5.05 -10.13 -0.28
CA VAL A 53 5.53 -9.37 -1.44
C VAL A 53 4.46 -8.39 -1.90
N CYS A 54 4.81 -7.12 -2.08
CA CYS A 54 3.96 -6.13 -2.74
C CYS A 54 4.38 -5.97 -4.21
N LEU A 55 3.44 -6.16 -5.11
CA LEU A 55 3.67 -6.26 -6.55
C LEU A 55 2.89 -5.19 -7.31
N THR A 56 3.58 -4.37 -8.09
CA THR A 56 2.97 -3.43 -9.03
C THR A 56 3.35 -3.83 -10.45
N PRO A 57 2.42 -4.38 -11.26
CA PRO A 57 2.71 -4.76 -12.63
C PRO A 57 2.95 -3.53 -13.52
N PRO A 58 3.63 -3.70 -14.66
CA PRO A 58 3.71 -2.64 -15.66
C PRO A 58 2.31 -2.41 -16.28
N PRO A 59 2.02 -1.20 -16.79
CA PRO A 59 0.85 -0.98 -17.60
C PRO A 59 0.83 -1.98 -18.77
N PRO A 60 -0.31 -2.63 -19.06
CA PRO A 60 -0.37 -3.60 -20.13
C PRO A 60 -0.22 -2.91 -21.49
N THR A 61 0.87 -3.23 -22.21
CA THR A 61 1.17 -2.68 -23.53
C THR A 61 1.15 -3.79 -24.58
N GLY A 62 0.65 -3.50 -25.82
CA GLY A 62 0.61 -4.44 -26.96
C GLY A 62 -0.67 -5.30 -27.02
N ALA A 63 -0.66 -6.31 -27.90
CA ALA A 63 -1.83 -7.17 -28.15
C ALA A 63 -2.11 -8.15 -27.00
N GLY A 64 -3.39 -8.44 -26.75
CA GLY A 64 -3.87 -9.35 -25.70
C GLY A 64 -4.70 -8.64 -24.62
N ALA A 65 -5.54 -9.42 -23.93
CA ALA A 65 -6.39 -8.91 -22.87
C ALA A 65 -5.56 -8.43 -21.67
N PRO A 66 -5.80 -7.22 -21.16
CA PRO A 66 -5.08 -6.70 -19.99
C PRO A 66 -5.14 -7.65 -18.77
N GLU A 67 -6.27 -8.29 -18.54
CA GLU A 67 -6.47 -9.26 -17.47
C GLU A 67 -5.46 -10.41 -17.54
N GLU A 68 -5.29 -11.05 -18.69
CA GLU A 68 -4.38 -12.18 -18.84
C GLU A 68 -2.91 -11.77 -18.61
N ARG A 69 -2.56 -10.53 -18.93
CA ARG A 69 -1.21 -10.01 -18.67
C ARG A 69 -0.97 -9.77 -17.20
N PHE A 70 -1.93 -9.20 -16.49
CA PHE A 70 -1.85 -9.05 -15.04
C PHE A 70 -1.80 -10.42 -14.37
N PHE A 71 -2.66 -11.32 -14.76
CA PHE A 71 -2.69 -12.66 -14.17
C PHE A 71 -1.39 -13.44 -14.42
N ALA A 72 -0.83 -13.36 -15.64
CA ALA A 72 0.45 -13.98 -15.96
C ALA A 72 1.61 -13.41 -15.11
N PHE A 73 1.64 -12.08 -14.90
CA PHE A 73 2.61 -11.42 -14.03
C PHE A 73 2.51 -11.90 -12.59
N PHE A 74 1.30 -11.97 -12.03
CA PHE A 74 1.08 -12.43 -10.67
C PHE A 74 1.39 -13.92 -10.48
N ARG A 75 1.08 -14.74 -11.49
CA ARG A 75 1.43 -16.16 -11.46
C ARG A 75 2.94 -16.37 -11.50
N GLU A 76 3.69 -15.63 -12.32
CA GLU A 76 5.15 -15.66 -12.32
C GLU A 76 5.72 -15.27 -10.95
N ALA A 77 5.17 -14.21 -10.33
CA ALA A 77 5.57 -13.82 -8.99
C ALA A 77 5.31 -14.92 -7.96
N ARG A 78 4.14 -15.56 -8.01
CA ARG A 78 3.79 -16.67 -7.13
C ARG A 78 4.78 -17.85 -7.28
N GLU A 79 5.23 -18.15 -8.48
CA GLU A 79 6.22 -19.20 -8.74
C GLU A 79 7.60 -18.85 -8.13
N VAL A 80 7.99 -17.57 -8.19
CA VAL A 80 9.28 -17.09 -7.62
C VAL A 80 9.23 -17.00 -6.09
N PHE A 81 8.10 -16.57 -5.54
CA PHE A 81 7.89 -16.35 -4.10
C PHE A 81 6.94 -17.40 -3.51
N ASP A 82 7.27 -18.67 -3.71
CA ASP A 82 6.42 -19.78 -3.28
C ASP A 82 6.12 -19.71 -1.77
N GLY A 83 4.83 -19.80 -1.43
CA GLY A 83 4.32 -19.69 -0.06
C GLY A 83 4.22 -18.26 0.51
N ALA A 84 4.66 -17.23 -0.22
CA ALA A 84 4.49 -15.85 0.22
C ALA A 84 3.06 -15.34 0.03
N GLU A 85 2.65 -14.40 0.88
CA GLU A 85 1.45 -13.58 0.68
C GLU A 85 1.72 -12.52 -0.40
N LEU A 86 0.78 -12.35 -1.33
CA LEU A 86 0.89 -11.40 -2.42
C LEU A 86 -0.03 -10.19 -2.17
N ILE A 87 0.56 -9.00 -2.05
CA ILE A 87 -0.16 -7.73 -2.04
C ILE A 87 -0.08 -7.16 -3.45
N LEU A 88 -1.21 -7.04 -4.13
CA LEU A 88 -1.29 -6.64 -5.52
C LEU A 88 -1.70 -5.17 -5.62
N SER A 89 -0.86 -4.33 -6.20
CA SER A 89 -1.16 -2.92 -6.46
C SER A 89 -1.38 -2.70 -7.95
N PRO A 90 -2.43 -1.97 -8.37
CA PRO A 90 -2.64 -1.71 -9.79
C PRO A 90 -1.52 -0.82 -10.37
N PRO A 91 -1.28 -0.88 -11.69
CA PRO A 91 -0.29 -0.04 -12.35
C PRO A 91 -0.73 1.42 -12.36
N GLU A 92 0.22 2.33 -12.41
CA GLU A 92 -0.10 3.71 -12.75
C GLU A 92 -0.28 3.87 -14.27
N THR A 93 -1.37 4.54 -14.66
CA THR A 93 -1.77 4.71 -16.06
C THR A 93 -1.22 5.99 -16.68
N ALA A 94 -0.73 6.94 -15.88
CA ALA A 94 -0.21 8.21 -16.37
C ALA A 94 1.23 8.46 -15.89
N PRO A 95 2.04 9.24 -16.65
CA PRO A 95 3.33 9.70 -16.18
C PRO A 95 3.16 10.53 -14.91
N VAL A 96 3.86 10.13 -13.83
CA VAL A 96 3.72 10.65 -12.47
C VAL A 96 3.93 12.19 -12.35
N ARG A 97 4.47 12.85 -13.39
CA ARG A 97 5.02 14.20 -13.26
C ARG A 97 4.09 15.35 -13.64
N THR A 98 2.96 15.12 -14.32
CA THR A 98 2.26 16.23 -14.98
C THR A 98 0.76 16.34 -14.71
N ASP A 99 0.06 15.27 -14.31
CA ASP A 99 -1.38 15.33 -14.10
C ASP A 99 -1.84 14.46 -12.89
N PHE A 100 -1.91 15.10 -11.72
CA PHE A 100 -2.37 14.44 -10.49
C PHE A 100 -3.83 14.01 -10.56
N SER A 101 -4.64 14.56 -11.46
CA SER A 101 -6.02 14.15 -11.66
C SER A 101 -6.15 12.75 -12.29
N ARG A 102 -5.04 12.23 -12.82
CA ARG A 102 -4.95 10.89 -13.43
C ARG A 102 -4.03 9.94 -12.67
N ARG A 103 -3.56 10.34 -11.50
CA ARG A 103 -2.67 9.50 -10.69
C ARG A 103 -3.45 8.44 -9.92
N GLY A 104 -2.86 7.23 -9.82
CA GLY A 104 -3.39 6.14 -9.03
C GLY A 104 -4.83 5.76 -9.40
N VAL A 105 -5.68 5.57 -8.39
CA VAL A 105 -7.09 5.19 -8.60
C VAL A 105 -7.88 6.16 -9.45
N ARG A 106 -7.55 7.46 -9.45
CA ARG A 106 -8.25 8.46 -10.27
C ARG A 106 -8.05 8.22 -11.77
N GLY A 107 -6.85 7.85 -12.17
CA GLY A 107 -6.55 7.45 -13.55
C GLY A 107 -7.27 6.15 -13.91
N LEU A 108 -7.20 5.17 -13.02
CA LEU A 108 -7.84 3.87 -13.20
C LEU A 108 -9.38 3.95 -13.28
N LEU A 109 -10.01 4.83 -12.50
CA LEU A 109 -11.45 5.07 -12.58
C LEU A 109 -11.89 5.67 -13.93
N ARG A 110 -11.03 6.44 -14.60
CA ARG A 110 -11.27 6.91 -15.96
C ARG A 110 -11.07 5.82 -17.01
N GLU A 111 -10.25 4.83 -16.70
CA GLU A 111 -9.99 3.65 -17.52
C GLU A 111 -10.62 2.41 -16.86
N SER A 112 -11.93 2.48 -16.55
CA SER A 112 -12.62 1.48 -15.74
C SER A 112 -12.47 0.04 -16.25
N ALA A 113 -12.41 -0.15 -17.58
CA ALA A 113 -12.19 -1.47 -18.18
C ALA A 113 -10.82 -2.06 -17.79
N LEU A 114 -9.77 -1.21 -17.72
CA LEU A 114 -8.45 -1.62 -17.27
C LEU A 114 -8.45 -1.93 -15.76
N PHE A 115 -9.15 -1.12 -14.98
CA PHE A 115 -9.25 -1.32 -13.54
C PHE A 115 -10.03 -2.60 -13.19
N GLU A 116 -11.12 -2.88 -13.90
CA GLU A 116 -11.85 -4.14 -13.77
C GLU A 116 -11.01 -5.34 -14.18
N ALA A 117 -10.20 -5.22 -15.25
CA ALA A 117 -9.27 -6.27 -15.66
C ALA A 117 -8.22 -6.57 -14.59
N PHE A 118 -7.71 -5.52 -13.91
CA PHE A 118 -6.82 -5.69 -12.77
C PHE A 118 -7.52 -6.44 -11.62
N PHE A 119 -8.74 -6.02 -11.22
CA PHE A 119 -9.50 -6.69 -10.17
C PHE A 119 -9.76 -8.17 -10.50
N ARG A 120 -10.17 -8.49 -11.75
CA ARG A 120 -10.37 -9.90 -12.15
C ARG A 120 -9.08 -10.69 -12.03
N ALA A 121 -7.96 -10.16 -12.50
CA ALA A 121 -6.67 -10.84 -12.36
C ALA A 121 -6.26 -11.03 -10.89
N ALA A 122 -6.48 -10.03 -10.03
CA ALA A 122 -6.19 -10.11 -8.61
C ALA A 122 -7.06 -11.16 -7.90
N TYR A 123 -8.35 -11.17 -8.15
CA TYR A 123 -9.25 -12.18 -7.60
C TYR A 123 -8.91 -13.59 -8.11
N ARG A 124 -8.59 -13.79 -9.39
CA ARG A 124 -8.13 -15.11 -9.91
C ARG A 124 -6.83 -15.54 -9.23
N THR A 125 -5.96 -14.62 -8.90
CA THR A 125 -4.70 -14.92 -8.19
C THR A 125 -4.99 -15.44 -6.77
N SER A 126 -6.06 -15.02 -6.11
CA SER A 126 -6.41 -15.48 -4.77
C SER A 126 -6.74 -16.97 -4.69
N ALA A 127 -7.14 -17.59 -5.80
CA ALA A 127 -7.28 -19.05 -5.87
C ALA A 127 -5.92 -19.79 -5.85
N LEU A 128 -4.80 -19.09 -6.07
CA LEU A 128 -3.46 -19.67 -6.18
C LEU A 128 -2.57 -19.34 -4.98
N ALA A 129 -2.82 -18.21 -4.29
CA ALA A 129 -2.01 -17.71 -3.19
C ALA A 129 -2.85 -16.82 -2.26
N ARG A 130 -2.41 -16.67 -1.02
CA ARG A 130 -2.97 -15.63 -0.12
C ARG A 130 -2.73 -14.27 -0.75
N THR A 131 -3.81 -13.55 -1.01
CA THR A 131 -3.78 -12.33 -1.81
C THR A 131 -4.52 -11.21 -1.10
N SER A 132 -3.98 -9.99 -1.20
CA SER A 132 -4.67 -8.74 -0.85
C SER A 132 -4.41 -7.69 -1.93
N ILE A 133 -5.21 -6.63 -1.95
CA ILE A 133 -5.08 -5.52 -2.91
C ILE A 133 -4.67 -4.26 -2.17
N LEU A 134 -3.69 -3.52 -2.68
CA LEU A 134 -3.26 -2.21 -2.18
C LEU A 134 -3.51 -1.14 -3.24
N LEU A 135 -4.49 -0.28 -2.99
CA LEU A 135 -4.92 0.76 -3.93
C LEU A 135 -4.07 2.03 -3.77
N PRO A 136 -3.41 2.51 -4.83
CA PRO A 136 -2.59 3.71 -4.76
C PRO A 136 -3.41 4.99 -4.82
N PHE A 137 -2.98 6.02 -4.11
CA PHE A 137 -3.45 7.40 -4.23
C PHE A 137 -4.94 7.61 -3.94
N VAL A 138 -5.53 6.83 -3.04
CA VAL A 138 -6.88 7.10 -2.52
C VAL A 138 -6.77 8.27 -1.55
N SER A 139 -7.48 9.36 -1.82
CA SER A 139 -7.34 10.61 -1.07
C SER A 139 -8.66 11.19 -0.57
N ASP A 140 -9.77 10.69 -1.10
CA ASP A 140 -11.11 11.18 -0.81
C ASP A 140 -12.06 9.99 -0.55
N PRO A 141 -12.86 10.03 0.53
CA PRO A 141 -13.84 8.97 0.82
C PRO A 141 -14.84 8.73 -0.33
N THR A 142 -15.14 9.75 -1.13
CA THR A 142 -16.07 9.62 -2.26
C THR A 142 -15.53 8.74 -3.39
N GLU A 143 -14.22 8.47 -3.43
CA GLU A 143 -13.61 7.55 -4.39
C GLU A 143 -13.98 6.08 -4.09
N ALA A 144 -14.27 5.76 -2.82
CA ALA A 144 -14.52 4.40 -2.36
C ALA A 144 -15.69 3.71 -3.11
N ASP A 145 -16.80 4.39 -3.29
CA ASP A 145 -17.97 3.82 -3.97
C ASP A 145 -17.69 3.51 -5.45
N ALA A 146 -16.93 4.36 -6.13
CA ALA A 146 -16.56 4.14 -7.52
C ALA A 146 -15.63 2.94 -7.66
N ILE A 147 -14.68 2.78 -6.74
CA ILE A 147 -13.75 1.65 -6.67
C ILE A 147 -14.51 0.35 -6.40
N ARG A 148 -15.40 0.34 -5.39
CA ARG A 148 -16.25 -0.82 -5.08
C ARG A 148 -17.07 -1.28 -6.27
N ARG A 149 -17.69 -0.35 -7.01
CA ARG A 149 -18.42 -0.70 -8.23
C ARG A 149 -17.56 -1.36 -9.29
N CYS A 150 -16.29 -0.97 -9.44
CA CYS A 150 -15.35 -1.65 -10.34
C CYS A 150 -15.04 -3.08 -9.85
N ALA A 151 -14.76 -3.24 -8.55
CA ALA A 151 -14.51 -4.55 -7.95
C ALA A 151 -15.73 -5.48 -8.08
N GLU A 152 -16.94 -5.00 -7.80
CA GLU A 152 -18.17 -5.77 -7.95
C GLU A 152 -18.43 -6.22 -9.39
N ARG A 153 -18.18 -5.36 -10.39
CA ARG A 153 -18.30 -5.76 -11.80
C ARG A 153 -17.32 -6.84 -12.18
N ALA A 154 -16.08 -6.75 -11.66
CA ALA A 154 -15.08 -7.78 -11.84
C ALA A 154 -15.54 -9.13 -11.23
N LEU A 155 -16.04 -9.12 -9.99
CA LEU A 155 -16.57 -10.30 -9.31
C LEU A 155 -17.74 -10.93 -10.07
N ARG A 156 -18.71 -10.14 -10.52
CA ARG A 156 -19.85 -10.63 -11.32
C ARG A 156 -19.38 -11.32 -12.60
N THR A 157 -18.35 -10.79 -13.26
CA THR A 157 -17.77 -11.40 -14.46
C THR A 157 -17.16 -12.76 -14.15
N LEU A 158 -16.38 -12.88 -13.08
CA LEU A 158 -15.77 -14.14 -12.66
C LEU A 158 -16.81 -15.18 -12.25
N LEU A 159 -17.84 -14.78 -11.51
CA LEU A 159 -18.96 -15.63 -11.15
C LEU A 159 -19.69 -16.16 -12.40
N TYR A 160 -19.95 -15.30 -13.38
CA TYR A 160 -20.60 -15.70 -14.64
C TYR A 160 -19.77 -16.74 -15.40
N HIS A 161 -18.44 -16.59 -15.43
CA HIS A 161 -17.52 -17.52 -16.07
C HIS A 161 -17.15 -18.73 -15.19
N ARG A 162 -17.62 -18.77 -13.95
CA ARG A 162 -17.31 -19.84 -12.97
C ARG A 162 -15.81 -19.98 -12.71
N GLU A 163 -15.07 -18.89 -12.79
CA GLU A 163 -13.65 -18.85 -12.43
C GLU A 163 -13.48 -19.01 -10.91
N PRO A 164 -12.46 -19.74 -10.45
CA PRO A 164 -12.18 -19.87 -9.01
C PRO A 164 -11.55 -18.59 -8.48
N PHE A 165 -12.04 -18.10 -7.34
CA PHE A 165 -11.48 -16.95 -6.61
C PHE A 165 -11.97 -16.93 -5.15
N ASP A 166 -11.29 -16.12 -4.31
CA ASP A 166 -11.74 -15.75 -2.97
C ASP A 166 -12.34 -14.34 -3.04
N GLU A 167 -13.62 -14.19 -2.70
CA GLU A 167 -14.33 -12.91 -2.70
C GLU A 167 -13.98 -12.04 -1.48
N THR A 168 -13.32 -12.61 -0.47
CA THR A 168 -13.06 -11.98 0.82
C THR A 168 -11.63 -11.42 0.94
N ILE A 169 -10.88 -11.31 -0.19
CA ILE A 169 -9.51 -10.79 -0.13
C ILE A 169 -9.48 -9.37 0.42
N PRO A 170 -8.56 -9.05 1.36
CA PRO A 170 -8.46 -7.72 1.93
C PRO A 170 -8.10 -6.67 0.89
N ILE A 171 -8.75 -5.51 0.97
CA ILE A 171 -8.43 -4.35 0.13
C ILE A 171 -8.02 -3.18 1.02
N GLY A 172 -6.80 -2.71 0.85
CA GLY A 172 -6.25 -1.57 1.59
C GLY A 172 -5.88 -0.40 0.68
N ILE A 173 -5.47 0.70 1.30
CA ILE A 173 -5.09 1.94 0.62
C ILE A 173 -3.65 2.33 0.93
N ARG A 174 -2.97 2.90 -0.07
CA ARG A 174 -1.70 3.61 0.12
C ARG A 174 -2.00 5.08 0.39
N VAL A 175 -1.68 5.52 1.60
CA VAL A 175 -1.85 6.90 2.06
C VAL A 175 -0.66 7.72 1.57
N GLU A 176 -0.89 8.52 0.52
CA GLU A 176 0.14 9.22 -0.21
C GLU A 176 0.01 10.75 -0.12
N THR A 177 -1.11 11.26 0.38
CA THR A 177 -1.38 12.70 0.47
C THR A 177 -1.70 13.13 1.89
N PRO A 178 -1.35 14.38 2.28
CA PRO A 178 -1.78 14.95 3.56
C PRO A 178 -3.30 14.95 3.73
N ALA A 179 -4.07 15.13 2.64
CA ALA A 179 -5.53 15.04 2.65
C ALA A 179 -6.01 13.67 3.14
N ALA A 180 -5.40 12.58 2.62
CA ALA A 180 -5.72 11.22 3.05
C ALA A 180 -5.40 10.99 4.55
N VAL A 181 -4.30 11.56 5.06
CA VAL A 181 -3.98 11.50 6.49
C VAL A 181 -5.02 12.23 7.34
N LEU A 182 -5.47 13.42 6.91
CA LEU A 182 -6.45 14.24 7.63
C LEU A 182 -7.86 13.64 7.58
N CYS A 183 -8.25 13.04 6.46
CA CYS A 183 -9.52 12.30 6.31
C CYS A 183 -9.43 10.86 6.87
N GLY A 184 -8.32 10.48 7.46
CA GLY A 184 -7.90 9.10 7.73
C GLY A 184 -8.98 8.21 8.34
N ARG A 185 -9.74 8.68 9.35
CA ARG A 185 -10.81 7.86 9.96
C ARG A 185 -11.91 7.51 8.95
N GLN A 186 -12.40 8.50 8.20
CA GLN A 186 -13.46 8.30 7.20
C GLN A 186 -12.99 7.38 6.07
N LEU A 187 -11.70 7.52 5.66
CA LEU A 187 -11.11 6.63 4.67
C LEU A 187 -10.98 5.21 5.21
N LEU A 188 -10.44 5.03 6.44
CA LEU A 188 -10.14 3.70 6.97
C LEU A 188 -11.39 2.90 7.39
N GLU A 189 -12.54 3.53 7.56
CA GLU A 189 -13.81 2.83 7.76
C GLU A 189 -14.17 1.94 6.56
N ASP A 190 -13.76 2.33 5.36
CA ASP A 190 -14.08 1.66 4.09
C ASP A 190 -13.07 0.60 3.66
N TRP A 191 -11.88 0.52 4.31
CA TRP A 191 -10.77 -0.31 3.87
C TRP A 191 -10.23 -1.20 5.00
N ASP A 192 -9.63 -2.33 4.61
CA ASP A 192 -9.17 -3.34 5.56
C ASP A 192 -7.81 -3.01 6.18
N PHE A 193 -6.95 -2.28 5.46
CA PHE A 193 -5.63 -1.88 5.93
C PHE A 193 -5.12 -0.62 5.21
N ALA A 194 -4.06 -0.03 5.74
CA ALA A 194 -3.40 1.12 5.13
C ALA A 194 -1.88 0.95 5.05
N VAL A 195 -1.26 1.69 4.15
CA VAL A 195 0.19 1.84 4.06
C VAL A 195 0.52 3.32 3.90
N ALA A 196 1.17 3.94 4.88
CA ALA A 196 1.64 5.33 4.77
C ALA A 196 2.93 5.37 3.94
N ASP A 197 2.90 6.10 2.83
CA ASP A 197 4.04 6.24 1.92
C ASP A 197 4.81 7.53 2.20
N ALA A 198 5.96 7.40 2.86
CA ALA A 198 6.76 8.53 3.29
C ALA A 198 7.33 9.37 2.13
N ASP A 199 7.66 8.74 1.00
CA ASP A 199 8.19 9.46 -0.17
C ASP A 199 7.10 10.34 -0.81
N SER A 200 5.91 9.81 -0.96
CA SER A 200 4.77 10.55 -1.51
C SER A 200 4.28 11.63 -0.52
N LEU A 201 4.17 11.31 0.77
CA LEU A 201 3.81 12.30 1.79
C LEU A 201 4.80 13.47 1.83
N ALA A 202 6.11 13.22 1.73
CA ALA A 202 7.12 14.26 1.64
C ALA A 202 6.94 15.12 0.38
N ALA A 203 6.71 14.47 -0.78
CA ALA A 203 6.51 15.18 -2.03
C ALA A 203 5.29 16.11 -1.99
N PHE A 204 4.18 15.68 -1.42
CA PHE A 204 2.95 16.48 -1.39
C PHE A 204 2.87 17.47 -0.22
N ALA A 205 3.41 17.13 0.95
CA ALA A 205 3.38 18.03 2.11
C ALA A 205 4.41 19.14 2.03
N LEU A 206 5.57 18.86 1.43
CA LEU A 206 6.73 19.75 1.42
C LEU A 206 7.06 20.28 0.02
N ALA A 207 6.26 19.92 -1.00
CA ALA A 207 6.50 20.24 -2.41
C ALA A 207 7.89 19.79 -2.90
N LEU A 208 8.41 18.67 -2.38
CA LEU A 208 9.69 18.12 -2.78
C LEU A 208 9.56 17.22 -4.01
N PRO A 209 10.59 17.13 -4.85
CA PRO A 209 10.66 16.08 -5.86
C PRO A 209 10.56 14.68 -5.20
N GLN A 210 9.89 13.76 -5.86
CA GLN A 210 9.74 12.39 -5.35
C GLN A 210 11.11 11.73 -5.15
N GLY A 211 11.35 11.17 -3.96
CA GLY A 211 12.61 10.54 -3.56
C GLY A 211 13.66 11.50 -2.99
N GLU A 212 13.39 12.80 -2.95
CA GLU A 212 14.25 13.77 -2.27
C GLU A 212 14.03 13.72 -0.75
N ARG A 213 15.13 13.80 0.01
CA ARG A 213 15.08 13.78 1.47
C ARG A 213 14.67 15.15 2.01
N PRO A 214 13.76 15.23 2.98
CA PRO A 214 13.36 16.48 3.59
C PRO A 214 14.48 17.09 4.45
N THR A 215 14.43 18.41 4.62
CA THR A 215 15.21 19.13 5.64
C THR A 215 14.82 18.64 7.05
N PRO A 216 15.62 18.94 8.11
CA PRO A 216 15.26 18.56 9.46
C PRO A 216 13.84 19.03 9.90
N CYS A 217 13.45 20.25 9.53
CA CYS A 217 12.09 20.75 9.78
C CYS A 217 11.03 19.98 8.99
N GLY A 218 11.29 19.70 7.71
CA GLY A 218 10.39 18.90 6.89
C GLY A 218 10.28 17.44 7.36
N ALA A 219 11.35 16.88 7.93
CA ALA A 219 11.34 15.56 8.52
C ALA A 219 10.43 15.48 9.75
N GLU A 220 10.33 16.56 10.55
CA GLU A 220 9.40 16.66 11.66
C GLU A 220 7.95 16.61 11.18
N ILE A 221 7.59 17.43 10.18
CA ILE A 221 6.25 17.45 9.59
C ILE A 221 5.87 16.08 9.04
N LEU A 222 6.78 15.44 8.35
CA LEU A 222 6.55 14.12 7.79
C LEU A 222 6.34 13.06 8.87
N ARG A 223 7.10 13.17 9.96
CA ARG A 223 6.94 12.29 11.12
C ARG A 223 5.56 12.44 11.73
N GLU A 224 5.08 13.68 11.98
CA GLU A 224 3.74 13.93 12.50
C GLU A 224 2.65 13.35 11.59
N LEU A 225 2.76 13.52 10.27
CA LEU A 225 1.81 12.95 9.32
C LEU A 225 1.80 11.41 9.38
N THR A 226 2.98 10.79 9.46
CA THR A 226 3.12 9.34 9.53
C THR A 226 2.56 8.79 10.85
N GLU A 227 2.90 9.41 11.96
CA GLU A 227 2.40 9.03 13.30
C GLU A 227 0.88 9.17 13.38
N LYS A 228 0.33 10.28 12.86
CA LYS A 228 -1.12 10.46 12.78
C LYS A 228 -1.81 9.37 11.97
N CYS A 229 -1.20 8.93 10.87
CA CYS A 229 -1.74 7.82 10.08
C CYS A 229 -1.75 6.52 10.88
N LEU A 230 -0.65 6.20 11.59
CA LEU A 230 -0.53 5.02 12.45
C LEU A 230 -1.55 5.04 13.59
N GLU A 231 -1.67 6.17 14.29
CA GLU A 231 -2.63 6.36 15.39
C GLU A 231 -4.07 6.20 14.91
N THR A 232 -4.41 6.81 13.77
CA THR A 232 -5.76 6.70 13.20
C THR A 232 -6.07 5.25 12.83
N ALA A 233 -5.16 4.54 12.21
CA ALA A 233 -5.33 3.13 11.88
C ALA A 233 -5.50 2.27 13.14
N HIS A 234 -4.72 2.54 14.19
CA HIS A 234 -4.85 1.87 15.47
C HIS A 234 -6.23 2.08 16.10
N VAL A 235 -6.73 3.33 16.11
CA VAL A 235 -8.07 3.66 16.62
C VAL A 235 -9.17 2.96 15.83
N CYS A 236 -9.00 2.82 14.52
CA CYS A 236 -9.93 2.09 13.64
C CYS A 236 -9.77 0.56 13.72
N GLY A 237 -8.82 0.03 14.48
CA GLY A 237 -8.52 -1.41 14.55
C GLY A 237 -7.95 -1.96 13.23
N ARG A 238 -7.30 -1.13 12.43
CA ARG A 238 -6.75 -1.48 11.13
C ARG A 238 -5.23 -1.64 11.18
N PHE A 239 -4.72 -2.59 10.39
CA PHE A 239 -3.29 -2.69 10.15
C PHE A 239 -2.80 -1.46 9.39
N CYS A 240 -1.64 -0.90 9.80
CA CYS A 240 -0.96 0.14 9.03
C CYS A 240 0.53 -0.21 8.84
N GLY A 241 0.95 -0.23 7.57
CA GLY A 241 2.34 -0.35 7.17
C GLY A 241 2.97 1.01 6.85
N ILE A 242 4.29 1.02 6.77
CA ILE A 242 5.09 2.18 6.33
C ILE A 242 5.85 1.80 5.08
N ALA A 243 5.83 2.68 4.07
CA ALA A 243 6.60 2.58 2.83
C ALA A 243 7.53 3.78 2.65
N GLY A 244 8.41 3.70 1.66
CA GLY A 244 9.37 4.76 1.32
C GLY A 244 10.56 4.81 2.26
N PHE A 245 11.27 5.93 2.23
CA PHE A 245 12.56 6.05 2.91
C PHE A 245 12.51 5.86 4.43
N LEU A 246 11.39 6.20 5.09
CA LEU A 246 11.24 5.98 6.54
C LEU A 246 11.22 4.49 6.90
N ALA A 247 10.64 3.65 6.06
CA ALA A 247 10.64 2.20 6.27
C ALA A 247 12.05 1.60 6.22
N ALA A 248 12.93 2.16 5.37
CA ALA A 248 14.30 1.74 5.21
C ALA A 248 15.28 2.42 6.19
N ASP A 249 14.85 3.46 6.91
CA ASP A 249 15.67 4.15 7.90
C ASP A 249 15.70 3.39 9.22
N THR A 250 16.80 2.67 9.46
CA THR A 250 16.96 1.87 10.66
C THR A 250 16.94 2.68 11.97
N SER A 251 17.24 3.97 11.91
CA SER A 251 17.16 4.87 13.08
C SER A 251 15.73 5.26 13.45
N ALA A 252 14.81 5.25 12.48
CA ALA A 252 13.39 5.55 12.69
C ALA A 252 12.61 4.35 13.25
N LEU A 253 13.11 3.12 13.09
CA LEU A 253 12.38 1.88 13.43
C LEU A 253 11.84 1.84 14.87
N PRO A 254 12.63 2.17 15.93
CA PRO A 254 12.11 2.11 17.28
C PRO A 254 10.88 2.99 17.49
N ARG A 255 10.87 4.16 16.86
CA ARG A 255 9.77 5.12 16.96
C ARG A 255 8.55 4.65 16.15
N LEU A 256 8.74 4.18 14.91
CA LEU A 256 7.65 3.63 14.10
C LEU A 256 6.95 2.46 14.81
N ILE A 257 7.74 1.58 15.44
CA ILE A 257 7.22 0.46 16.24
C ILE A 257 6.42 0.95 17.44
N ALA A 258 6.94 1.95 18.15
CA ALA A 258 6.25 2.52 19.32
C ALA A 258 4.90 3.14 18.96
N HIS A 259 4.76 3.69 17.74
CA HIS A 259 3.50 4.22 17.22
C HIS A 259 2.61 3.18 16.53
N GLY A 260 2.98 1.89 16.58
CA GLY A 260 2.11 0.80 16.11
C GLY A 260 2.25 0.45 14.63
N ALA A 261 3.40 0.73 14.01
CA ALA A 261 3.65 0.25 12.65
C ALA A 261 3.58 -1.28 12.62
N GLY A 262 2.65 -1.82 11.81
CA GLY A 262 2.43 -3.26 11.66
C GLY A 262 3.32 -3.90 10.59
N GLY A 263 3.86 -3.13 9.66
CA GLY A 263 4.70 -3.61 8.58
C GLY A 263 5.58 -2.55 7.94
N LEU A 264 6.64 -3.00 7.30
CA LEU A 264 7.59 -2.16 6.57
C LEU A 264 7.63 -2.65 5.12
N PHE A 265 7.26 -1.78 4.20
CA PHE A 265 7.28 -2.00 2.77
C PHE A 265 8.61 -1.49 2.24
N LEU A 266 9.45 -2.41 1.78
CA LEU A 266 10.86 -2.17 1.55
C LEU A 266 11.27 -2.56 0.13
N PRO A 267 12.12 -1.77 -0.53
CA PRO A 267 12.80 -2.27 -1.71
C PRO A 267 13.65 -3.50 -1.32
N PRO A 268 13.75 -4.52 -2.18
CA PRO A 268 14.41 -5.80 -1.83
C PRO A 268 15.81 -5.65 -1.27
N GLU A 269 16.56 -4.68 -1.76
CA GLU A 269 17.95 -4.38 -1.31
C GLU A 269 18.04 -3.87 0.14
N ALA A 270 16.96 -3.27 0.68
CA ALA A 270 16.93 -2.77 2.05
C ALA A 270 16.60 -3.86 3.09
N LEU A 271 15.99 -4.97 2.67
CA LEU A 271 15.54 -6.04 3.56
C LEU A 271 16.65 -6.57 4.49
N PRO A 272 17.89 -6.88 4.04
CA PRO A 272 18.92 -7.41 4.94
C PRO A 272 19.30 -6.45 6.06
N ALA A 273 19.44 -5.16 5.74
CA ALA A 273 19.82 -4.14 6.71
C ALA A 273 18.72 -3.92 7.76
N VAL A 274 17.46 -3.82 7.32
CA VAL A 274 16.30 -3.62 8.20
C VAL A 274 16.06 -4.87 9.07
N SER A 275 16.18 -6.09 8.51
CA SER A 275 16.10 -7.33 9.29
C SER A 275 17.13 -7.38 10.41
N GLY A 276 18.38 -7.00 10.10
CA GLY A 276 19.47 -6.93 11.07
C GLY A 276 19.24 -5.88 12.18
N ALA A 277 18.61 -4.76 11.84
CA ALA A 277 18.25 -3.72 12.82
C ALA A 277 17.08 -4.16 13.71
N LEU A 278 16.02 -4.75 13.15
CA LEU A 278 14.88 -5.27 13.90
C LEU A 278 15.28 -6.36 14.90
N ALA A 279 16.24 -7.22 14.54
CA ALA A 279 16.75 -8.23 15.45
C ALA A 279 17.43 -7.65 16.71
N LYS A 280 17.92 -6.41 16.65
CA LYS A 280 18.57 -5.72 17.78
C LYS A 280 17.58 -4.94 18.66
N ILE A 281 16.37 -4.68 18.18
CA ILE A 281 15.32 -3.94 18.92
C ILE A 281 14.52 -4.89 19.83
N ARG A 282 14.65 -6.20 19.63
CA ARG A 282 13.96 -7.25 20.41
C ARG A 282 14.56 -7.45 21.82
#